data_edcd183ed82322c8dfec9f9247d6c2a6
#
_entry.id   edcd183ed82322c8dfec9f9247d6c2a6
#
_cell.length_a   1.000
_cell.length_b   1.000
_cell.length_c   1.000
_cell.angle_alpha   90.00
_cell.angle_beta   90.00
_cell.angle_gamma   90.00
#
_symmetry.space_group_name_H-M   'P 1'
#
loop_
_entity.id
_entity.type
_entity.pdbx_description
1 polymer ?
#
loop_
_entity_poly.entity_id
_entity_poly.type
_entity_poly.pdbx_seq_one_letter_code
_entity_poly.pdbx_strand_id
1 'polypeptide(L)'
;VLDKLESSPKTTIALTTGLALGGGLELALACDYRVGTRRTQFRFPETEIGIYPGLGGTQRNPRICGIECARYAVLAGNFIDAVTAKALGLLTHLVEPSTVESSVAAIVSDGKPDEKYPSGPADSDHPVVSFANLFYSDKNMPSLLEGSLPDGFDDGDKMVSRQLKSLSRAAPIALSM
;
A
#
# COMPACT_ATOMS: atom_id res chain seq x y z
N VAL A 1 -7.14 -4.76 -18.52
CA VAL A 1 -8.49 -4.83 -17.89
C VAL A 1 -8.62 -3.73 -16.82
N LEU A 2 -7.65 -3.59 -15.90
CA LEU A 2 -7.72 -2.57 -14.85
C LEU A 2 -7.67 -1.14 -15.39
N ASP A 3 -7.01 -0.89 -16.50
CA ASP A 3 -6.99 0.43 -17.13
C ASP A 3 -8.39 0.88 -17.62
N LYS A 4 -9.24 -0.09 -18.04
CA LYS A 4 -10.64 0.20 -18.36
C LYS A 4 -11.46 0.56 -17.12
N LEU A 5 -11.19 -0.06 -15.98
CA LEU A 5 -11.80 0.30 -14.72
C LEU A 5 -11.35 1.70 -14.28
N GLU A 6 -10.05 1.96 -14.38
CA GLU A 6 -9.42 3.21 -14.00
C GLU A 6 -9.91 4.39 -14.85
N SER A 7 -10.09 4.17 -16.17
CA SER A 7 -10.61 5.17 -17.12
C SER A 7 -12.14 5.23 -17.21
N SER A 8 -12.86 4.47 -16.37
CA SER A 8 -14.32 4.48 -16.37
C SER A 8 -14.86 5.90 -16.15
N PRO A 9 -15.85 6.35 -16.91
CA PRO A 9 -16.52 7.63 -16.65
C PRO A 9 -17.39 7.61 -15.40
N LYS A 10 -17.69 6.41 -14.87
CA LYS A 10 -18.48 6.23 -13.64
C LYS A 10 -17.58 6.21 -12.43
N THR A 11 -18.06 6.68 -11.29
CA THR A 11 -17.40 6.53 -9.99
C THR A 11 -17.24 5.05 -9.67
N THR A 12 -16.00 4.65 -9.37
CA THR A 12 -15.66 3.28 -9.02
C THR A 12 -15.22 3.19 -7.56
N ILE A 13 -15.80 2.24 -6.83
CA ILE A 13 -15.56 2.08 -5.38
C ILE A 13 -15.17 0.64 -5.10
N ALA A 14 -14.02 0.44 -4.51
CA ALA A 14 -13.63 -0.84 -3.91
C ALA A 14 -14.05 -0.84 -2.44
N LEU A 15 -15.01 -1.70 -2.10
CA LEU A 15 -15.40 -1.93 -0.70
C LEU A 15 -14.63 -3.14 -0.16
N THR A 16 -13.79 -2.91 0.84
CA THR A 16 -12.93 -3.93 1.45
C THR A 16 -13.25 -4.06 2.94
N THR A 17 -13.87 -5.16 3.32
CA THR A 17 -14.25 -5.45 4.73
C THR A 17 -13.45 -6.59 5.35
N GLY A 18 -12.37 -7.00 4.68
CA GLY A 18 -11.49 -8.09 5.07
C GLY A 18 -10.15 -8.00 4.32
N LEU A 19 -9.65 -9.14 3.86
CA LEU A 19 -8.37 -9.23 3.15
C LEU A 19 -8.50 -8.80 1.69
N ALA A 20 -7.62 -7.91 1.24
CA ALA A 20 -7.37 -7.68 -0.18
C ALA A 20 -5.86 -7.86 -0.45
N LEU A 21 -5.51 -8.94 -1.13
CA LEU A 21 -4.14 -9.41 -1.31
C LEU A 21 -3.77 -9.43 -2.80
N GLY A 22 -2.53 -9.09 -3.11
CA GLY A 22 -1.98 -9.19 -4.47
C GLY A 22 -2.89 -8.53 -5.51
N GLY A 23 -3.28 -9.28 -6.53
CA GLY A 23 -4.18 -8.81 -7.59
C GLY A 23 -5.52 -8.24 -7.08
N GLY A 24 -6.02 -8.69 -5.93
CA GLY A 24 -7.20 -8.12 -5.28
C GLY A 24 -6.95 -6.70 -4.76
N LEU A 25 -5.77 -6.44 -4.20
CA LEU A 25 -5.36 -5.09 -3.82
C LEU A 25 -5.12 -4.24 -5.08
N GLU A 26 -4.48 -4.77 -6.11
CA GLU A 26 -4.25 -4.05 -7.37
C GLU A 26 -5.56 -3.63 -8.05
N LEU A 27 -6.60 -4.49 -7.98
CA LEU A 27 -7.96 -4.15 -8.41
C LEU A 27 -8.53 -2.99 -7.59
N ALA A 28 -8.39 -3.03 -6.27
CA ALA A 28 -8.84 -1.96 -5.40
C ALA A 28 -8.14 -0.63 -5.71
N LEU A 29 -6.83 -0.64 -5.95
CA LEU A 29 -6.05 0.54 -6.31
C LEU A 29 -6.44 1.14 -7.68
N ALA A 30 -7.05 0.37 -8.56
CA ALA A 30 -7.57 0.85 -9.83
C ALA A 30 -8.91 1.59 -9.69
N CYS A 31 -9.63 1.43 -8.58
CA CYS A 31 -10.85 2.17 -8.29
C CYS A 31 -10.57 3.62 -7.86
N ASP A 32 -11.54 4.50 -8.04
CA ASP A 32 -11.45 5.90 -7.61
C ASP A 32 -11.42 6.01 -6.09
N TYR A 33 -12.25 5.23 -5.41
CA TYR A 33 -12.32 5.17 -3.95
C TYR A 33 -12.08 3.77 -3.42
N ARG A 34 -11.47 3.70 -2.25
CA ARG A 34 -11.22 2.48 -1.47
C ARG A 34 -11.79 2.69 -0.08
N VAL A 35 -12.95 2.08 0.16
CA VAL A 35 -13.68 2.16 1.43
C VAL A 35 -13.40 0.89 2.21
N GLY A 36 -12.99 1.03 3.45
CA GLY A 36 -12.71 -0.12 4.31
C GLY A 36 -13.21 0.06 5.74
N THR A 37 -13.21 -1.03 6.47
CA THR A 37 -13.51 -1.07 7.91
C THR A 37 -12.25 -1.42 8.70
N ARG A 38 -12.30 -1.40 10.04
CA ARG A 38 -11.17 -1.83 10.90
C ARG A 38 -10.72 -3.27 10.66
N ARG A 39 -11.53 -4.10 9.98
CA ARG A 39 -11.18 -5.48 9.61
C ARG A 39 -10.40 -5.58 8.30
N THR A 40 -10.29 -4.48 7.55
CA THR A 40 -9.55 -4.43 6.29
C THR A 40 -8.06 -4.64 6.53
N GLN A 41 -7.46 -5.51 5.74
CA GLN A 41 -6.02 -5.71 5.69
C GLN A 41 -5.58 -5.82 4.24
N PHE A 42 -4.51 -5.12 3.90
CA PHE A 42 -3.88 -5.13 2.59
C PHE A 42 -2.53 -5.82 2.65
N ARG A 43 -2.12 -6.41 1.52
CA ARG A 43 -0.81 -7.02 1.39
C ARG A 43 -0.45 -7.23 -0.08
N PHE A 44 0.84 -7.08 -0.38
CA PHE A 44 1.44 -7.57 -1.62
C PHE A 44 2.32 -8.80 -1.30
N PRO A 45 1.80 -10.03 -1.44
CA PRO A 45 2.56 -11.25 -1.13
C PRO A 45 3.50 -11.68 -2.25
N GLU A 46 3.49 -11.00 -3.38
CA GLU A 46 4.12 -11.39 -4.64
C GLU A 46 5.62 -11.65 -4.49
N THR A 47 6.32 -10.82 -3.71
CA THR A 47 7.78 -10.95 -3.51
C THR A 47 8.17 -12.23 -2.79
N GLU A 48 7.30 -12.79 -1.95
CA GLU A 48 7.56 -14.07 -1.26
C GLU A 48 7.61 -15.27 -2.22
N ILE A 49 6.98 -15.16 -3.39
CA ILE A 49 6.93 -16.22 -4.40
C ILE A 49 7.77 -15.89 -5.65
N GLY A 50 8.63 -14.88 -5.57
CA GLY A 50 9.58 -14.54 -6.63
C GLY A 50 8.99 -13.78 -7.82
N ILE A 51 7.85 -13.11 -7.64
CA ILE A 51 7.25 -12.23 -8.64
C ILE A 51 7.01 -10.83 -8.04
N TYR A 52 6.47 -9.92 -8.82
CA TYR A 52 6.07 -8.58 -8.39
C TYR A 52 4.59 -8.35 -8.73
N PRO A 53 3.93 -7.33 -8.12
CA PRO A 53 2.56 -6.96 -8.47
C PRO A 53 2.44 -6.61 -9.96
N GLY A 54 1.83 -7.51 -10.74
CA GLY A 54 1.84 -7.49 -12.21
C GLY A 54 0.63 -6.82 -12.85
N LEU A 55 -0.41 -6.47 -12.07
CA LEU A 55 -1.62 -5.83 -12.57
C LEU A 55 -1.62 -4.30 -12.41
N GLY A 56 -0.44 -3.71 -12.21
CA GLY A 56 -0.23 -2.27 -12.10
C GLY A 56 -0.05 -1.75 -10.67
N GLY A 57 0.10 -2.64 -9.68
CA GLY A 57 0.39 -2.28 -8.30
C GLY A 57 1.69 -1.51 -8.17
N THR A 58 2.74 -1.90 -8.90
CA THR A 58 4.02 -1.19 -8.98
C THR A 58 3.91 0.22 -9.57
N GLN A 59 2.81 0.53 -10.25
CA GLN A 59 2.56 1.85 -10.85
C GLN A 59 1.59 2.69 -10.02
N ARG A 60 0.47 2.08 -9.55
CA ARG A 60 -0.57 2.80 -8.82
C ARG A 60 -0.15 3.07 -7.37
N ASN A 61 0.49 2.10 -6.73
CA ASN A 61 0.90 2.23 -5.33
C ASN A 61 1.82 3.45 -5.10
N PRO A 62 2.96 3.64 -5.82
CA PRO A 62 3.80 4.82 -5.62
C PRO A 62 3.12 6.14 -6.01
N ARG A 63 2.18 6.15 -6.96
CA ARG A 63 1.40 7.34 -7.30
C ARG A 63 0.41 7.72 -6.19
N ILE A 64 -0.02 6.76 -5.37
CA ILE A 64 -0.92 7.00 -4.24
C ILE A 64 -0.14 7.42 -3.01
N CYS A 65 0.87 6.66 -2.60
CA CYS A 65 1.50 6.82 -1.29
C CYS A 65 2.96 7.30 -1.30
N GLY A 66 3.51 7.62 -2.47
CA GLY A 66 4.95 7.93 -2.60
C GLY A 66 5.81 6.67 -2.72
N ILE A 67 7.05 6.84 -3.19
CA ILE A 67 7.90 5.70 -3.55
C ILE A 67 8.39 4.92 -2.33
N GLU A 68 8.75 5.59 -1.24
CA GLU A 68 9.25 4.97 -0.02
C GLU A 68 8.17 4.13 0.67
N CYS A 69 6.96 4.67 0.77
CA CYS A 69 5.80 3.95 1.29
C CYS A 69 5.40 2.78 0.38
N ALA A 70 5.55 2.93 -0.93
CA ALA A 70 5.30 1.84 -1.87
C ALA A 70 6.33 0.71 -1.72
N ARG A 71 7.60 1.03 -1.52
CA ARG A 71 8.66 0.06 -1.20
C ARG A 71 8.35 -0.68 0.10
N TYR A 72 7.94 0.04 1.15
CA TYR A 72 7.48 -0.56 2.40
C TYR A 72 6.35 -1.58 2.17
N ALA A 73 5.35 -1.23 1.36
CA ALA A 73 4.19 -2.08 1.10
C ALA A 73 4.54 -3.33 0.27
N VAL A 74 5.40 -3.17 -0.77
CA VAL A 74 5.67 -4.22 -1.76
C VAL A 74 6.86 -5.09 -1.38
N LEU A 75 8.01 -4.49 -1.03
CA LEU A 75 9.24 -5.27 -0.87
C LEU A 75 9.20 -6.21 0.33
N ALA A 76 8.68 -5.73 1.47
CA ALA A 76 8.58 -6.56 2.65
C ALA A 76 7.37 -7.51 2.65
N GLY A 77 6.34 -7.24 1.84
CA GLY A 77 5.15 -8.07 1.74
C GLY A 77 4.40 -8.24 3.07
N ASN A 78 4.50 -7.29 3.98
CA ASN A 78 3.82 -7.35 5.28
C ASN A 78 2.32 -7.03 5.16
N PHE A 79 1.53 -7.54 6.09
CA PHE A 79 0.15 -7.09 6.27
C PHE A 79 0.11 -5.63 6.71
N ILE A 80 -0.72 -4.85 6.04
CA ILE A 80 -0.99 -3.44 6.30
C ILE A 80 -2.43 -3.38 6.84
N ASP A 81 -2.58 -3.02 8.11
CA ASP A 81 -3.90 -2.87 8.73
C ASP A 81 -4.64 -1.62 8.22
N ALA A 82 -5.91 -1.52 8.55
CA ALA A 82 -6.79 -0.48 8.04
C ALA A 82 -6.34 0.95 8.42
N VAL A 83 -5.78 1.13 9.61
CA VAL A 83 -5.31 2.44 10.09
C VAL A 83 -4.05 2.86 9.32
N THR A 84 -3.10 1.96 9.23
CA THR A 84 -1.88 2.15 8.42
C THR A 84 -2.23 2.34 6.93
N ALA A 85 -3.16 1.55 6.39
CA ALA A 85 -3.61 1.70 5.00
C ALA A 85 -4.26 3.07 4.74
N LYS A 86 -5.00 3.61 5.71
CA LYS A 86 -5.56 4.96 5.64
C LYS A 86 -4.46 6.01 5.67
N ALA A 87 -3.49 5.90 6.57
CA ALA A 87 -2.36 6.82 6.66
C ALA A 87 -1.49 6.83 5.39
N LEU A 88 -1.26 5.66 4.80
CA LEU A 88 -0.58 5.53 3.51
C LEU A 88 -1.40 6.06 2.31
N GLY A 89 -2.70 6.32 2.47
CA GLY A 89 -3.59 6.70 1.37
C GLY A 89 -4.09 5.51 0.54
N LEU A 90 -3.74 4.27 0.92
CA LEU A 90 -4.23 3.05 0.26
C LEU A 90 -5.73 2.84 0.53
N LEU A 91 -6.25 3.28 1.67
CA LEU A 91 -7.67 3.48 1.92
C LEU A 91 -8.01 4.98 1.79
N THR A 92 -9.04 5.30 1.03
CA THR A 92 -9.59 6.66 0.96
C THR A 92 -10.53 6.93 2.14
N HIS A 93 -11.27 5.93 2.58
CA HIS A 93 -12.22 6.01 3.68
C HIS A 93 -12.08 4.81 4.60
N LEU A 94 -11.92 5.08 5.88
CA LEU A 94 -12.01 4.10 6.97
C LEU A 94 -13.28 4.40 7.75
N VAL A 95 -14.23 3.47 7.70
CA VAL A 95 -15.60 3.66 8.23
C VAL A 95 -15.99 2.55 9.19
N GLU A 96 -16.95 2.81 10.05
CA GLU A 96 -17.55 1.78 10.90
C GLU A 96 -18.47 0.88 10.05
N PRO A 97 -18.60 -0.41 10.38
CA PRO A 97 -19.44 -1.34 9.63
C PRO A 97 -20.89 -0.87 9.46
N SER A 98 -21.44 -0.19 10.47
CA SER A 98 -22.81 0.33 10.45
C SER A 98 -23.02 1.53 9.52
N THR A 99 -21.96 2.19 9.09
CA THR A 99 -22.02 3.39 8.24
C THR A 99 -21.53 3.14 6.81
N VAL A 100 -21.21 1.91 6.47
CA VAL A 100 -20.69 1.57 5.13
C VAL A 100 -21.66 2.01 4.03
N GLU A 101 -22.94 1.67 4.13
CA GLU A 101 -23.93 1.98 3.11
C GLU A 101 -24.11 3.50 2.92
N SER A 102 -24.21 4.25 4.02
CA SER A 102 -24.36 5.70 3.98
C SER A 102 -23.09 6.38 3.42
N SER A 103 -21.91 5.86 3.77
CA SER A 103 -20.63 6.38 3.25
C SER A 103 -20.50 6.13 1.74
N VAL A 104 -20.87 4.94 1.27
CA VAL A 104 -20.88 4.62 -0.16
C VAL A 104 -21.88 5.49 -0.91
N ALA A 105 -23.10 5.69 -0.36
CA ALA A 105 -24.10 6.57 -0.96
C ALA A 105 -23.61 8.02 -1.08
N ALA A 106 -22.93 8.54 -0.06
CA ALA A 106 -22.33 9.87 -0.10
C ALA A 106 -21.27 9.98 -1.21
N ILE A 107 -20.34 9.02 -1.28
CA ILE A 107 -19.30 8.98 -2.33
C ILE A 107 -19.93 8.95 -3.74
N VAL A 108 -20.98 8.17 -3.93
CA VAL A 108 -21.69 8.11 -5.22
C VAL A 108 -22.32 9.46 -5.57
N SER A 109 -22.86 10.17 -4.58
CA SER A 109 -23.43 11.50 -4.76
C SER A 109 -22.37 12.56 -5.09
N ASP A 110 -21.20 12.48 -4.45
CA ASP A 110 -20.10 13.42 -4.65
C ASP A 110 -19.40 13.20 -6.00
N GLY A 111 -19.50 11.98 -6.56
CA GLY A 111 -18.92 11.66 -7.85
C GLY A 111 -17.45 11.24 -7.78
N LYS A 112 -16.69 11.54 -8.85
CA LYS A 112 -15.26 11.23 -8.91
C LYS A 112 -14.43 12.18 -8.05
N PRO A 113 -13.27 11.72 -7.50
CA PRO A 113 -12.38 12.61 -6.79
C PRO A 113 -11.71 13.60 -7.76
N ASP A 114 -11.43 14.81 -7.27
CA ASP A 114 -10.67 15.82 -8.03
C ASP A 114 -9.27 15.29 -8.38
N GLU A 115 -8.66 14.55 -7.47
CA GLU A 115 -7.36 13.93 -7.65
C GLU A 115 -7.38 12.47 -7.20
N LYS A 116 -7.09 11.57 -8.14
CA LYS A 116 -7.03 10.12 -7.87
C LYS A 116 -5.70 9.68 -7.26
N TYR A 117 -4.61 10.35 -7.64
CA TYR A 117 -3.24 10.01 -7.27
C TYR A 117 -2.55 11.20 -6.61
N PRO A 118 -2.67 11.36 -5.28
CA PRO A 118 -2.14 12.51 -4.54
C PRO A 118 -0.60 12.54 -4.46
N SER A 119 0.08 11.52 -5.00
CA SER A 119 1.55 11.40 -5.07
C SER A 119 2.25 11.44 -3.71
N GLY A 120 1.55 11.05 -2.66
CA GLY A 120 2.10 10.99 -1.30
C GLY A 120 1.13 10.39 -0.29
N PRO A 121 1.63 10.06 0.91
CA PRO A 121 0.80 9.49 1.97
C PRO A 121 -0.25 10.49 2.46
N ALA A 122 -1.37 9.97 2.95
CA ALA A 122 -2.47 10.79 3.47
C ALA A 122 -2.18 11.39 4.86
N ASP A 123 -1.26 10.79 5.61
CA ASP A 123 -0.82 11.23 6.94
C ASP A 123 0.70 11.06 7.04
N SER A 124 1.44 12.15 6.82
CA SER A 124 2.90 12.17 6.86
C SER A 124 3.48 11.96 8.26
N ASP A 125 2.71 12.25 9.31
CA ASP A 125 3.15 12.16 10.69
C ASP A 125 2.93 10.76 11.31
N HIS A 126 2.23 9.90 10.57
CA HIS A 126 2.02 8.51 11.00
C HIS A 126 3.36 7.77 11.15
N PRO A 127 3.61 7.04 12.28
CA PRO A 127 4.90 6.39 12.55
C PRO A 127 5.39 5.47 11.42
N VAL A 128 4.50 4.74 10.77
CA VAL A 128 4.86 3.85 9.65
C VAL A 128 5.28 4.67 8.42
N VAL A 129 4.66 5.81 8.16
CA VAL A 129 5.02 6.70 7.04
C VAL A 129 6.39 7.31 7.28
N SER A 130 6.62 7.87 8.47
CA SER A 130 7.92 8.42 8.86
C SER A 130 9.02 7.35 8.78
N PHE A 131 8.75 6.15 9.28
CA PHE A 131 9.67 5.01 9.16
C PHE A 131 9.94 4.63 7.70
N ALA A 132 8.91 4.50 6.87
CA ALA A 132 9.05 4.13 5.46
C ALA A 132 9.92 5.14 4.70
N ASN A 133 9.67 6.43 4.90
CA ASN A 133 10.43 7.51 4.26
C ASN A 133 11.92 7.48 4.62
N LEU A 134 12.27 7.11 5.85
CA LEU A 134 13.65 6.99 6.29
C LEU A 134 14.28 5.67 5.85
N PHE A 135 13.63 4.53 6.14
CA PHE A 135 14.18 3.19 5.96
C PHE A 135 14.29 2.81 4.48
N TYR A 136 13.26 3.11 3.68
CA TYR A 136 13.19 2.79 2.24
C TYR A 136 13.61 3.94 1.32
N SER A 137 14.36 4.92 1.85
CA SER A 137 14.95 6.01 1.05
C SER A 137 15.92 5.47 -0.01
N ASP A 138 16.13 6.23 -1.09
CA ASP A 138 17.06 5.84 -2.16
C ASP A 138 18.49 5.57 -1.64
N LYS A 139 18.92 6.30 -0.60
CA LYS A 139 20.21 6.10 0.05
C LYS A 139 20.36 4.71 0.64
N ASN A 140 19.31 4.16 1.20
CA ASN A 140 19.33 2.88 1.94
C ASN A 140 19.02 1.67 1.04
N MET A 141 18.41 1.90 -0.12
CA MET A 141 17.98 0.80 -1.01
C MET A 141 19.11 -0.17 -1.40
N PRO A 142 20.35 0.27 -1.73
CA PRO A 142 21.42 -0.68 -2.04
C PRO A 142 21.67 -1.68 -0.92
N SER A 143 21.82 -1.20 0.32
CA SER A 143 22.04 -2.06 1.50
C SER A 143 20.87 -3.03 1.72
N LEU A 144 19.63 -2.54 1.59
CA LEU A 144 18.43 -3.36 1.78
C LEU A 144 18.32 -4.48 0.73
N LEU A 145 18.66 -4.21 -0.53
CA LEU A 145 18.66 -5.20 -1.60
C LEU A 145 19.76 -6.25 -1.43
N GLU A 146 20.89 -5.87 -0.82
CA GLU A 146 21.97 -6.79 -0.43
C GLU A 146 21.65 -7.58 0.86
N GLY A 147 20.54 -7.27 1.53
CA GLY A 147 20.12 -7.90 2.79
C GLY A 147 20.89 -7.40 4.01
N SER A 148 21.55 -6.24 3.90
CA SER A 148 22.29 -5.61 4.99
C SER A 148 21.50 -4.48 5.67
N LEU A 149 21.84 -4.21 6.93
CA LEU A 149 21.24 -3.12 7.70
C LEU A 149 21.79 -1.78 7.21
N PRO A 150 20.94 -0.81 6.82
CA PRO A 150 21.42 0.51 6.47
C PRO A 150 22.02 1.26 7.67
N ASP A 151 22.98 2.15 7.38
CA ASP A 151 23.62 3.00 8.39
C ASP A 151 22.60 3.84 9.17
N GLY A 152 22.76 3.89 10.48
CA GLY A 152 21.90 4.67 11.38
C GLY A 152 20.64 3.96 11.87
N PHE A 153 20.47 2.70 11.50
CA PHE A 153 19.40 1.84 12.03
C PHE A 153 19.94 0.80 13.00
N ASP A 154 19.10 0.38 13.95
CA ASP A 154 19.39 -0.63 14.95
C ASP A 154 18.51 -1.86 14.68
N ASP A 155 19.11 -3.04 14.57
CA ASP A 155 18.38 -4.30 14.38
C ASP A 155 17.60 -4.74 15.62
N GLY A 156 17.90 -4.17 16.79
CA GLY A 156 17.10 -4.30 18.00
C GLY A 156 15.76 -3.55 17.95
N ASP A 157 15.61 -2.56 17.07
CA ASP A 157 14.32 -1.92 16.83
C ASP A 157 13.33 -2.89 16.20
N LYS A 158 12.11 -2.97 16.78
CA LYS A 158 11.09 -3.94 16.36
C LYS A 158 10.61 -3.71 14.92
N MET A 159 10.53 -2.46 14.48
CA MET A 159 10.13 -2.16 13.09
C MET A 159 11.23 -2.56 12.13
N VAL A 160 12.48 -2.20 12.41
CA VAL A 160 13.66 -2.56 11.61
C VAL A 160 13.78 -4.07 11.50
N SER A 161 13.84 -4.77 12.64
CA SER A 161 13.95 -6.23 12.72
C SER A 161 12.85 -6.94 11.94
N ARG A 162 11.60 -6.46 12.04
CA ARG A 162 10.48 -7.01 11.27
C ARG A 162 10.67 -6.83 9.76
N GLN A 163 11.15 -5.67 9.30
CA GLN A 163 11.38 -5.41 7.88
C GLN A 163 12.52 -6.29 7.34
N LEU A 164 13.66 -6.34 8.02
CA LEU A 164 14.79 -7.18 7.62
C LEU A 164 14.39 -8.66 7.51
N LYS A 165 13.63 -9.17 8.50
CA LYS A 165 13.10 -10.53 8.48
C LYS A 165 12.15 -10.77 7.30
N SER A 166 11.37 -9.79 6.91
CA SER A 166 10.46 -9.91 5.77
C SER A 166 11.24 -9.84 4.46
N LEU A 167 12.19 -8.93 4.31
CA LEU A 167 13.06 -8.85 3.14
C LEU A 167 13.89 -10.12 2.95
N SER A 168 14.39 -10.73 4.03
CA SER A 168 15.12 -12.01 3.93
C SER A 168 14.29 -13.20 3.46
N ARG A 169 12.95 -13.09 3.52
CA ARG A 169 12.03 -14.10 2.98
C ARG A 169 11.62 -13.84 1.55
N ALA A 170 11.80 -12.61 1.08
CA ALA A 170 11.51 -12.28 -0.31
C ALA A 170 12.45 -13.05 -1.22
N ALA A 171 11.92 -13.58 -2.32
CA ALA A 171 12.75 -14.31 -3.26
C ALA A 171 13.76 -13.36 -3.91
N PRO A 172 15.06 -13.73 -4.00
CA PRO A 172 16.11 -12.87 -4.53
C PRO A 172 15.79 -12.30 -5.92
N ILE A 173 15.12 -13.07 -6.77
CA ILE A 173 14.70 -12.62 -8.11
C ILE A 173 13.75 -11.44 -8.03
N ALA A 174 12.79 -11.46 -7.11
CA ALA A 174 11.81 -10.37 -6.96
C ALA A 174 12.46 -9.07 -6.44
N LEU A 175 13.53 -9.17 -5.67
CA LEU A 175 14.26 -7.99 -5.17
C LEU A 175 15.22 -7.39 -6.20
N SER A 176 15.65 -8.17 -7.20
CA SER A 176 16.58 -7.75 -8.26
C SER A 176 15.89 -7.15 -9.49
N MET A 177 14.57 -7.19 -9.55
CA MET A 177 13.74 -6.65 -10.64
C MET A 177 13.29 -5.22 -10.38
#